data_ed310c3f65f5e535eb883a2c65f6aadc
#
_entry.id   ed310c3f65f5e535eb883a2c65f6aadc
#
_cell.length_a   1.000
_cell.length_b   1.000
_cell.length_c   1.000
_cell.angle_alpha   90.00
_cell.angle_beta   90.00
_cell.angle_gamma   90.00
#
_symmetry.space_group_name_H-M   'P 1'
#
loop_
_entity.id
_entity.type
_entity.pdbx_description
1 polymer ?
#
loop_
_entity_poly.entity_id
_entity_poly.type
_entity_poly.pdbx_seq_one_letter_code
_entity_poly.pdbx_strand_id
1 'polypeptide(L)'
;MNKVILMGRLTKAPEIKYLQDDNKTAMARYTLAVDRRYGKDREREVDFIPCVTFGKNAEFAELYLKKGTKIVISGRIRTGSYTDSEGVKRYSSNVVVEEHFFAESKKASDTDSKDEKDGFMSVQEDEELPFE
;
A
#
# COMPACT_ATOMS: atom_id res chain seq x y z
N MET A 1 -13.96 -12.74 -11.73
CA MET A 1 -13.56 -11.42 -11.19
C MET A 1 -12.42 -11.60 -10.20
N ASN A 2 -11.41 -10.77 -10.30
CA ASN A 2 -10.25 -10.84 -9.41
C ASN A 2 -10.05 -9.45 -8.83
N LYS A 3 -10.52 -9.24 -7.62
CA LYS A 3 -10.50 -7.93 -7.00
C LYS A 3 -10.17 -8.07 -5.52
N VAL A 4 -9.22 -7.28 -5.07
CA VAL A 4 -8.76 -7.29 -3.68
C VAL A 4 -8.80 -5.86 -3.16
N ILE A 5 -9.32 -5.67 -1.97
CA ILE A 5 -9.30 -4.38 -1.29
C ILE A 5 -8.75 -4.63 0.09
N LEU A 6 -7.67 -3.94 0.43
CA LEU A 6 -6.99 -4.13 1.71
C LEU A 6 -6.69 -2.78 2.34
N MET A 7 -6.74 -2.75 3.66
CA MET A 7 -6.31 -1.59 4.42
C MET A 7 -5.20 -2.03 5.37
N GLY A 8 -4.09 -1.35 5.35
CA GLY A 8 -2.99 -1.70 6.22
C GLY A 8 -1.92 -0.64 6.22
N ARG A 9 -0.82 -0.95 6.90
CA ARG A 9 0.32 -0.02 7.00
C ARG A 9 1.52 -0.61 6.30
N LEU A 10 2.30 0.24 5.67
CA LEU A 10 3.54 -0.21 5.05
C LEU A 10 4.52 -0.62 6.14
N THR A 11 5.17 -1.77 5.96
CA THR A 11 6.15 -2.24 6.91
C THR A 11 7.52 -1.60 6.71
N LYS A 12 7.77 -1.10 5.49
CA LYS A 12 8.99 -0.40 5.15
C LYS A 12 8.69 0.52 4.00
N ALA A 13 9.62 1.40 3.70
CA ALA A 13 9.51 2.24 2.52
C ALA A 13 9.48 1.35 1.27
N PRO A 14 8.74 1.74 0.23
CA PRO A 14 8.70 0.95 -0.99
C PRO A 14 10.07 0.84 -1.66
N GLU A 15 10.33 -0.31 -2.25
CA GLU A 15 11.51 -0.49 -3.08
C GLU A 15 11.14 -0.16 -4.50
N ILE A 16 11.90 0.72 -5.12
CA ILE A 16 11.59 1.19 -6.46
C ILE A 16 12.61 0.64 -7.43
N LYS A 17 12.13 0.09 -8.53
CA LYS A 17 12.99 -0.38 -9.61
C LYS A 17 12.41 0.08 -10.93
N TYR A 18 13.27 0.15 -11.93
CA TYR A 18 12.82 0.50 -13.26
C TYR A 18 13.02 -0.72 -14.15
N LEU A 19 11.97 -1.08 -14.86
CA LEU A 19 12.00 -2.28 -15.70
C LEU A 19 12.84 -2.02 -16.94
N GLN A 20 13.39 -3.11 -17.48
CA GLN A 20 14.24 -3.02 -18.66
C GLN A 20 13.38 -3.04 -19.90
N ASP A 21 12.49 -2.11 -20.06
CA ASP A 21 11.66 -2.02 -21.25
C ASP A 21 11.93 -0.66 -21.89
N ASP A 22 11.32 -0.43 -23.03
CA ASP A 22 11.56 0.79 -23.78
C ASP A 22 11.13 2.02 -22.99
N ASN A 23 10.14 1.88 -22.15
CA ASN A 23 9.60 3.01 -21.41
C ASN A 23 10.21 3.12 -20.02
N LYS A 24 11.04 2.18 -19.63
CA LYS A 24 11.64 2.15 -18.30
C LYS A 24 10.57 2.32 -17.23
N THR A 25 9.57 1.47 -17.29
CA THR A 25 8.43 1.52 -16.38
C THR A 25 8.88 1.38 -14.94
N ALA A 26 8.42 2.27 -14.09
CA ALA A 26 8.72 2.18 -12.67
C ALA A 26 7.92 1.04 -12.05
N MET A 27 8.54 0.36 -11.09
CA MET A 27 7.89 -0.69 -10.32
C MET A 27 8.19 -0.44 -8.86
N ALA A 28 7.17 -0.47 -8.02
CA ALA A 28 7.34 -0.33 -6.58
C ALA A 28 6.85 -1.59 -5.90
N ARG A 29 7.60 -2.05 -4.92
CA ARG A 29 7.25 -3.22 -4.13
C ARG A 29 7.24 -2.85 -2.66
N TYR A 30 6.23 -3.29 -1.95
CA TYR A 30 6.14 -3.06 -0.52
C TYR A 30 5.27 -4.14 0.12
N THR A 31 5.29 -4.20 1.43
CA THR A 31 4.48 -5.16 2.17
C THR A 31 3.52 -4.39 3.06
N LEU A 32 2.25 -4.76 3.01
CA LEU A 32 1.27 -4.18 3.91
C LEU A 32 1.03 -5.10 5.08
N ALA A 33 0.98 -4.53 6.26
CA ALA A 33 0.59 -5.22 7.46
C ALA A 33 -0.90 -4.98 7.66
N VAL A 34 -1.69 -6.03 7.48
CA VAL A 34 -3.14 -5.96 7.51
C VAL A 34 -3.62 -6.70 8.75
N ASP A 35 -4.34 -5.99 9.61
CA ASP A 35 -4.83 -6.59 10.85
C ASP A 35 -5.92 -7.59 10.56
N ARG A 36 -5.87 -8.73 11.24
CA ARG A 36 -6.97 -9.67 11.22
C ARG A 36 -8.00 -9.26 12.26
N ARG A 37 -9.25 -9.56 11.99
CA ARG A 37 -10.29 -9.27 12.94
C ARG A 37 -10.60 -10.53 13.74
N TYR A 38 -10.53 -10.42 15.05
CA TYR A 38 -10.80 -11.54 15.92
C TYR A 38 -11.83 -11.17 16.97
N GLY A 39 -12.30 -12.16 17.67
CA GLY A 39 -13.13 -11.93 18.82
C GLY A 39 -12.33 -11.24 19.91
N LYS A 40 -13.00 -10.71 20.90
CA LYS A 40 -12.39 -9.82 21.85
C LYS A 40 -11.29 -10.43 22.68
N ASP A 41 -11.26 -11.69 22.89
CA ASP A 41 -10.24 -12.24 23.75
C ASP A 41 -9.04 -12.76 23.00
N ARG A 42 -8.91 -12.49 21.71
CA ARG A 42 -7.79 -12.99 20.97
C ARG A 42 -6.73 -11.94 20.82
N GLU A 43 -5.49 -12.39 20.76
CA GLU A 43 -4.41 -11.48 20.47
C GLU A 43 -4.53 -11.00 19.05
N ARG A 44 -4.03 -9.82 18.79
CA ARG A 44 -4.01 -9.29 17.46
C ARG A 44 -3.02 -10.04 16.63
N GLU A 45 -3.41 -10.42 15.45
CA GLU A 45 -2.53 -11.01 14.45
C GLU A 45 -2.57 -10.18 13.20
N VAL A 46 -1.52 -10.26 12.45
CA VAL A 46 -1.33 -9.42 11.29
C VAL A 46 -0.94 -10.30 10.12
N ASP A 47 -1.53 -10.04 8.97
CA ASP A 47 -1.10 -10.68 7.73
C ASP A 47 -0.19 -9.73 6.99
N PHE A 48 0.93 -10.24 6.52
CA PHE A 48 1.89 -9.44 5.75
C PHE A 48 1.68 -9.77 4.28
N ILE A 49 1.17 -8.80 3.54
CA ILE A 49 0.73 -9.01 2.18
C ILE A 49 1.69 -8.33 1.22
N PRO A 50 2.39 -9.08 0.37
CA PRO A 50 3.29 -8.46 -0.59
C PRO A 50 2.50 -7.78 -1.71
N CYS A 51 2.89 -6.56 -2.02
CA CYS A 51 2.21 -5.75 -3.01
C CYS A 51 3.20 -5.23 -4.03
N VAL A 52 2.73 -5.08 -5.26
CA VAL A 52 3.54 -4.50 -6.32
C VAL A 52 2.66 -3.56 -7.13
N THR A 53 3.26 -2.49 -7.62
CA THR A 53 2.52 -1.56 -8.45
C THR A 53 3.46 -1.02 -9.52
N PHE A 54 2.90 -0.52 -10.60
CA PHE A 54 3.68 -0.16 -11.78
C PHE A 54 3.29 1.22 -12.29
N GLY A 55 4.19 1.82 -13.04
CA GLY A 55 3.91 3.05 -13.77
C GLY A 55 3.66 4.22 -12.84
N LYS A 56 2.62 4.96 -13.08
CA LYS A 56 2.31 6.14 -12.28
C LYS A 56 2.01 5.80 -10.84
N ASN A 57 1.43 4.63 -10.61
CA ASN A 57 1.18 4.19 -9.23
C ASN A 57 2.49 3.95 -8.50
N ALA A 58 3.51 3.45 -9.20
CA ALA A 58 4.82 3.26 -8.57
C ALA A 58 5.47 4.59 -8.26
N GLU A 59 5.32 5.56 -9.14
CA GLU A 59 5.83 6.90 -8.89
C GLU A 59 5.13 7.54 -7.70
N PHE A 60 3.83 7.34 -7.60
CA PHE A 60 3.08 7.81 -6.45
C PHE A 60 3.62 7.18 -5.17
N ALA A 61 3.88 5.88 -5.20
CA ALA A 61 4.39 5.18 -4.03
C ALA A 61 5.75 5.74 -3.61
N GLU A 62 6.60 6.00 -4.59
CA GLU A 62 7.91 6.55 -4.30
C GLU A 62 7.82 7.90 -3.60
N LEU A 63 6.91 8.74 -4.07
CA LEU A 63 6.82 10.10 -3.57
C LEU A 63 6.07 10.21 -2.24
N TYR A 64 5.09 9.38 -2.03
CA TYR A 64 4.16 9.62 -0.93
C TYR A 64 4.05 8.50 0.10
N LEU A 65 4.49 7.30 -0.20
CA LEU A 65 4.36 6.20 0.75
C LEU A 65 5.66 5.98 1.48
N LYS A 66 5.56 5.73 2.77
CA LYS A 66 6.73 5.47 3.59
C LYS A 66 6.36 4.49 4.69
N LYS A 67 7.34 4.03 5.43
CA LYS A 67 7.12 3.09 6.51
C LYS A 67 6.06 3.63 7.45
N GLY A 68 5.08 2.80 7.76
CA GLY A 68 4.05 3.15 8.72
C GLY A 68 2.85 3.88 8.16
N THR A 69 2.89 4.29 6.90
CA THR A 69 1.76 4.97 6.30
C THR A 69 0.59 4.01 6.18
N LYS A 70 -0.58 4.45 6.59
CA LYS A 70 -1.79 3.63 6.50
C LYS A 70 -2.53 3.96 5.22
N ILE A 71 -2.80 2.95 4.42
CA ILE A 71 -3.46 3.14 3.13
C ILE A 71 -4.49 2.07 2.90
N VAL A 72 -5.39 2.36 1.99
CA VAL A 72 -6.30 1.37 1.42
C VAL A 72 -5.85 1.17 -0.02
N ILE A 73 -5.74 -0.07 -0.44
CA ILE A 73 -5.41 -0.36 -1.81
C ILE A 73 -6.51 -1.17 -2.47
N SER A 74 -6.60 -1.04 -3.76
CA SER A 74 -7.49 -1.83 -4.58
C SER A 74 -6.65 -2.42 -5.70
N GLY A 75 -6.82 -3.68 -5.97
CA GLY A 75 -6.05 -4.34 -7.00
C GLY A 75 -6.51 -5.75 -7.25
N ARG A 76 -5.60 -6.60 -7.67
CA ARG A 76 -5.92 -8.00 -7.98
C ARG A 76 -4.80 -8.91 -7.46
N ILE A 77 -5.15 -10.15 -7.21
CA ILE A 77 -4.16 -11.14 -6.80
C ILE A 77 -3.49 -11.69 -8.06
N ARG A 78 -2.19 -11.78 -8.01
CA ARG A 78 -1.40 -12.40 -9.08
C ARG A 78 -0.59 -13.52 -8.46
N THR A 79 -0.59 -14.68 -9.10
CA THR A 79 0.21 -15.80 -8.62
C THR A 79 1.24 -16.15 -9.67
N GLY A 80 2.31 -16.77 -9.23
CA GLY A 80 3.34 -17.23 -10.12
C GLY A 80 4.11 -18.37 -9.51
N SER A 81 5.04 -18.91 -10.26
CA SER A 81 5.89 -19.95 -9.72
C SER A 81 7.30 -19.76 -10.27
N TYR A 82 8.26 -20.26 -9.55
CA TYR A 82 9.65 -20.23 -9.96
C TYR A 82 10.36 -21.45 -9.36
N THR A 83 11.48 -21.79 -9.95
CA THR A 83 12.28 -22.91 -9.47
C THR A 83 13.47 -22.30 -8.71
N ASP A 84 13.64 -22.71 -7.48
CA ASP A 84 14.74 -22.15 -6.68
C ASP A 84 16.06 -22.84 -7.04
N SER A 85 17.13 -22.44 -6.36
CA SER A 85 18.45 -22.93 -6.68
C SER A 85 18.60 -24.43 -6.42
N GLU A 86 17.72 -25.00 -5.62
CA GLU A 86 17.77 -26.41 -5.33
C GLU A 86 16.87 -27.24 -6.23
N GLY A 87 16.26 -26.63 -7.21
CA GLY A 87 15.39 -27.33 -8.12
C GLY A 87 13.97 -27.54 -7.64
N VAL A 88 13.60 -26.94 -6.52
CA VAL A 88 12.26 -27.09 -5.96
C VAL A 88 11.36 -26.03 -6.52
N LYS A 89 10.19 -26.40 -6.98
CA LYS A 89 9.25 -25.45 -7.52
C LYS A 89 8.58 -24.69 -6.35
N ARG A 90 8.64 -23.39 -6.43
CA ARG A 90 8.05 -22.54 -5.42
C ARG A 90 6.95 -21.70 -6.03
N TYR A 91 5.94 -21.41 -5.22
CA TYR A 91 4.82 -20.60 -5.65
C TYR A 91 4.84 -19.28 -4.91
N SER A 92 4.42 -18.24 -5.58
CA SER A 92 4.34 -16.93 -4.96
C SER A 92 3.01 -16.31 -5.29
N SER A 93 2.56 -15.42 -4.43
CA SER A 93 1.36 -14.63 -4.71
C SER A 93 1.60 -13.24 -4.20
N ASN A 94 1.06 -12.28 -4.91
CA ASN A 94 1.12 -10.90 -4.46
C ASN A 94 -0.10 -10.17 -4.99
N VAL A 95 -0.27 -8.94 -4.53
CA VAL A 95 -1.37 -8.10 -4.98
C VAL A 95 -0.78 -7.06 -5.92
N VAL A 96 -1.30 -6.98 -7.14
CA VAL A 96 -0.95 -5.93 -8.06
C VAL A 96 -1.90 -4.78 -7.78
N VAL A 97 -1.35 -3.69 -7.27
CA VAL A 97 -2.13 -2.56 -6.79
C VAL A 97 -2.47 -1.64 -7.94
N GLU A 98 -3.75 -1.33 -8.07
CA GLU A 98 -4.23 -0.48 -9.14
C GLU A 98 -4.62 0.90 -8.64
N GLU A 99 -4.97 1.00 -7.36
CA GLU A 99 -5.37 2.28 -6.78
C GLU A 99 -4.87 2.37 -5.34
N HIS A 100 -4.51 3.55 -4.92
CA HIS A 100 -4.09 3.84 -3.56
C HIS A 100 -4.96 4.93 -2.97
N PHE A 101 -5.34 4.77 -1.71
CA PHE A 101 -6.09 5.80 -0.98
C PHE A 101 -5.47 5.96 0.40
N PHE A 102 -5.27 7.17 0.85
CA PHE A 102 -4.76 7.37 2.20
C PHE A 102 -5.86 7.10 3.22
N ALA A 103 -5.53 6.34 4.24
CA ALA A 103 -6.47 6.01 5.30
C ALA A 103 -6.26 6.87 6.55
N GLU A 104 -5.24 7.73 6.52
CA GLU A 104 -4.98 8.68 7.60
C GLU A 104 -4.65 9.99 7.00
N SER A 105 -4.96 11.06 7.68
CA SER A 105 -4.57 12.36 7.19
C SER A 105 -3.07 12.53 7.37
N LYS A 106 -2.48 13.31 6.53
CA LYS A 106 -1.09 13.63 6.65
C LYS A 106 -0.76 14.23 7.99
N LYS A 107 -1.63 15.05 8.51
CA LYS A 107 -1.42 15.64 9.80
C LYS A 107 -1.38 14.62 10.88
N ALA A 108 -2.24 13.65 10.86
CA ALA A 108 -2.26 12.63 11.88
C ALA A 108 -0.99 11.80 11.85
N SER A 109 -0.50 11.47 10.67
CA SER A 109 0.70 10.69 10.60
C SER A 109 1.92 11.49 10.98
N ASP A 110 1.85 12.80 10.89
CA ASP A 110 2.95 13.66 11.17
C ASP A 110 3.02 14.05 12.58
N THR A 111 2.21 13.75 13.42
CA THR A 111 2.13 14.05 14.80
C THR A 111 2.53 15.39 15.18
N ASP A 112 3.27 16.07 14.46
CA ASP A 112 3.64 17.32 14.86
C ASP A 112 2.82 18.29 14.48
N SER A 113 2.08 18.13 13.80
CA SER A 113 1.49 19.18 13.34
C SER A 113 0.61 19.84 14.03
N LYS A 114 0.41 20.37 14.22
CA LYS A 114 -0.21 21.02 14.80
C LYS A 114 -0.93 21.85 14.20
N ASP A 115 -1.07 21.89 13.51
CA ASP A 115 -1.67 22.43 13.05
C ASP A 115 -2.58 22.49 12.53
N GLU A 116 -2.67 22.35 12.45
CA GLU A 116 -3.38 22.46 12.05
C GLU A 116 -4.29 22.82 11.80
N LYS A 117 -4.63 23.06 11.73
CA LYS A 117 -5.44 23.34 11.42
C LYS A 117 -6.02 23.48 10.56
N ASP A 118 -5.75 23.34 10.08
CA ASP A 118 -6.39 23.36 9.26
C ASP A 118 -7.03 22.85 8.67
N GLY A 119 -6.68 22.66 8.51
CA GLY A 119 -7.41 22.20 7.77
C GLY A 119 -8.04 21.50 7.46
N PHE A 120 -7.87 21.43 7.24
CA PHE A 120 -8.75 20.97 6.84
C PHE A 120 -9.29 20.78 6.56
N MET A 121 -8.92 20.95 6.39
CA MET A 121 -9.51 20.86 5.88
C MET A 121 -10.01 20.57 5.41
N SER A 122 -9.49 20.99 5.32
CA SER A 122 -10.09 20.86 4.72
C SER A 122 -10.57 20.45 4.20
N VAL A 123 -10.19 20.63 3.93
CA VAL A 123 -10.86 20.34 3.28
C VAL A 123 -11.36 20.14 2.98
N GLN A 124 -11.00 20.48 2.91
CA GLN A 124 -11.58 20.48 2.56
C GLN A 124 -12.15 20.22 2.32
N GLU A 125 -11.65 20.52 2.34
CA GLU A 125 -12.24 20.49 2.00
C GLU A 125 -12.82 20.12 1.80
N ASP A 126 -12.35 20.41 1.74
CA ASP A 126 -13.00 20.21 1.44
C ASP A 126 -13.55 19.83 1.32
N GLU A 127 -13.14 19.75 1.38
CA GLU A 127 -13.70 19.52 1.15
C GLU A 127 -14.27 18.96 1.01
N GLU A 128 -13.96 18.91 0.97
CA GLU A 128 -14.51 18.55 0.74
C GLU A 128 -14.99 17.75 0.64
N LEU A 129 -14.65 17.71 0.61
CA LEU A 129 -15.11 17.11 0.45
C LEU A 129 -15.71 16.31 0.58
N PRO A 130 -15.47 16.31 0.61
CA PRO A 130 -15.94 15.74 0.57
C PRO A 130 -16.25 15.02 0.93
N PHE A 131 -15.75 15.12 0.93
CA PHE A 131 -16.02 14.82 1.08
C PHE A 131 -16.24 14.59 1.44
N GLU A 132 -15.66 14.81 1.58
CA GLU A 132 -15.84 14.98 1.67
C GLU A 132 -16.10 14.64 1.64
#